data_0861b1e05b8098e85ea3da5e68525d70
#
_entry.id   0861b1e05b8098e85ea3da5e68525d70
#
_cell.length_a   1.000
_cell.length_b   1.000
_cell.length_c   1.000
_cell.angle_alpha   90.00
_cell.angle_beta   90.00
_cell.angle_gamma   90.00
#
_symmetry.space_group_name_H-M   'P 1'
#
loop_
_entity.id
_entity.type
_entity.pdbx_description
1 polymer ?
#
loop_
_entity_poly.entity_id
_entity_poly.type
_entity_poly.pdbx_seq_one_letter_code
_entity_poly.pdbx_strand_id
1 'polypeptide(L)'
;DCKVVPITILPHPNAEKLELAQVADYRCVVGKDLYKTGDLVAYIPEAAVIAEDQLQFFGYWNEEQGKGLLAGSKGDRVKAVKLRGEVSQGLVFPVNKIAMYLGQPDREFAVGDDVAGLLGIVKYEPPIPVGMAGEVYNAGSSLTVDYDIENLKKYPDVLQEGEEVIFTEKLHGTSFQIGLLPATPKFSHDDH
;
A
#
# COMPACT_ATOMS: atom_id res chain seq x y z
N ASP A 1 0.74 -3.79 -7.20
CA ASP A 1 -0.39 -3.46 -8.07
C ASP A 1 -1.23 -2.37 -7.43
N CYS A 2 -1.69 -1.38 -8.23
CA CYS A 2 -2.62 -0.33 -7.83
C CYS A 2 -3.90 -0.50 -8.66
N LYS A 3 -4.82 -1.31 -8.16
CA LYS A 3 -6.03 -1.70 -8.92
C LYS A 3 -7.12 -0.64 -8.87
N VAL A 4 -7.79 -0.46 -10.00
CA VAL A 4 -9.01 0.33 -10.08
C VAL A 4 -10.18 -0.50 -9.55
N VAL A 5 -10.88 0.05 -8.54
CA VAL A 5 -11.96 -0.64 -7.83
C VAL A 5 -13.09 0.34 -7.51
N PRO A 6 -14.34 -0.13 -7.41
CA PRO A 6 -15.42 0.66 -6.84
C PRO A 6 -15.27 0.74 -5.32
N ILE A 7 -15.69 1.86 -4.73
CA ILE A 7 -15.71 2.04 -3.27
C ILE A 7 -17.11 2.13 -2.71
N THR A 8 -17.22 1.78 -1.44
CA THR A 8 -18.42 2.06 -0.63
C THR A 8 -18.08 3.09 0.44
N ILE A 9 -18.83 4.16 0.54
CA ILE A 9 -18.62 5.20 1.54
C ILE A 9 -19.45 4.88 2.79
N LEU A 10 -18.78 4.91 3.94
CA LEU A 10 -19.36 4.69 5.25
C LEU A 10 -19.07 5.92 6.14
N PRO A 11 -19.96 6.23 7.11
CA PRO A 11 -19.71 7.32 8.03
C PRO A 11 -18.52 7.00 8.94
N HIS A 12 -17.72 8.03 9.25
CA HIS A 12 -16.67 7.92 10.23
C HIS A 12 -17.27 8.07 11.64
N PRO A 13 -17.10 7.10 12.56
CA PRO A 13 -17.81 7.11 13.85
C PRO A 13 -17.36 8.25 14.79
N ASN A 14 -16.13 8.75 14.62
CA ASN A 14 -15.49 9.67 15.55
C ASN A 14 -15.06 11.00 14.91
N ALA A 15 -15.48 11.29 13.68
CA ALA A 15 -15.08 12.52 12.99
C ALA A 15 -16.18 13.04 12.05
N GLU A 16 -16.51 14.32 12.16
CA GLU A 16 -17.53 14.96 11.33
C GLU A 16 -17.06 15.33 9.92
N LYS A 17 -15.75 15.50 9.75
CA LYS A 17 -15.11 15.92 8.48
C LYS A 17 -14.47 14.78 7.70
N LEU A 18 -14.62 13.54 8.18
CA LEU A 18 -14.04 12.36 7.58
C LEU A 18 -15.11 11.30 7.29
N GLU A 19 -14.83 10.46 6.34
CA GLU A 19 -15.59 9.28 5.94
C GLU A 19 -14.66 8.10 5.76
N LEU A 20 -15.22 6.90 5.67
CA LEU A 20 -14.48 5.67 5.41
C LEU A 20 -14.81 5.21 3.99
N ALA A 21 -13.79 5.08 3.16
CA ALA A 21 -13.90 4.43 1.86
C ALA A 21 -13.54 2.95 2.03
N GLN A 22 -14.52 2.09 1.93
CA GLN A 22 -14.35 0.64 1.93
C GLN A 22 -13.89 0.18 0.54
N VAL A 23 -12.74 -0.49 0.49
CA VAL A 23 -12.15 -1.07 -0.71
C VAL A 23 -11.95 -2.57 -0.45
N ALA A 24 -12.83 -3.41 -0.94
CA ALA A 24 -12.88 -4.83 -0.56
C ALA A 24 -12.81 -4.98 0.97
N ASP A 25 -11.80 -5.66 1.49
CA ASP A 25 -11.59 -5.86 2.93
C ASP A 25 -10.79 -4.74 3.61
N TYR A 26 -10.37 -3.71 2.86
CA TYR A 26 -9.59 -2.58 3.37
C TYR A 26 -10.46 -1.34 3.57
N ARG A 27 -10.03 -0.47 4.46
CA ARG A 27 -10.64 0.84 4.68
C ARG A 27 -9.61 1.95 4.54
N CYS A 28 -9.98 3.00 3.84
CA CYS A 28 -9.21 4.23 3.75
C CYS A 28 -10.02 5.36 4.37
N VAL A 29 -9.41 6.14 5.25
CA VAL A 29 -10.03 7.36 5.76
C VAL A 29 -9.88 8.45 4.72
N VAL A 30 -10.99 9.06 4.33
CA VAL A 30 -11.06 10.10 3.30
C VAL A 30 -11.77 11.33 3.84
N GLY A 31 -11.59 12.48 3.18
CA GLY A 31 -12.36 13.67 3.50
C GLY A 31 -13.83 13.49 3.20
N LYS A 32 -14.69 14.09 4.03
CA LYS A 32 -16.14 14.03 3.87
C LYS A 32 -16.57 14.65 2.54
N ASP A 33 -17.58 14.03 1.92
CA ASP A 33 -18.20 14.46 0.67
C ASP A 33 -17.25 14.49 -0.56
N LEU A 34 -16.06 13.90 -0.46
CA LEU A 34 -15.12 13.80 -1.58
C LEU A 34 -15.48 12.68 -2.56
N TYR A 35 -16.16 11.66 -2.07
CA TYR A 35 -16.50 10.46 -2.83
C TYR A 35 -17.94 10.04 -2.60
N LYS A 36 -18.45 9.23 -3.52
CA LYS A 36 -19.77 8.57 -3.39
C LYS A 36 -19.60 7.07 -3.55
N THR A 37 -20.50 6.33 -2.92
CA THR A 37 -20.57 4.87 -3.14
C THR A 37 -20.77 4.58 -4.63
N GLY A 38 -19.93 3.70 -5.17
CA GLY A 38 -19.88 3.35 -6.58
C GLY A 38 -18.82 4.11 -7.39
N ASP A 39 -18.20 5.14 -6.83
CA ASP A 39 -17.09 5.82 -7.51
C ASP A 39 -15.93 4.86 -7.75
N LEU A 40 -15.30 4.97 -8.93
CA LEU A 40 -14.09 4.25 -9.25
C LEU A 40 -12.86 5.00 -8.75
N VAL A 41 -12.00 4.30 -8.05
CA VAL A 41 -10.72 4.81 -7.55
C VAL A 41 -9.61 3.81 -7.83
N ALA A 42 -8.38 4.28 -7.95
CA ALA A 42 -7.22 3.42 -7.83
C ALA A 42 -6.89 3.25 -6.34
N TYR A 43 -6.84 2.03 -5.87
CA TYR A 43 -6.37 1.70 -4.53
C TYR A 43 -4.85 1.61 -4.52
N ILE A 44 -4.22 2.43 -3.69
CA ILE A 44 -2.76 2.48 -3.51
C ILE A 44 -2.42 1.77 -2.19
N PRO A 45 -1.85 0.57 -2.24
CA PRO A 45 -1.62 -0.25 -1.05
C PRO A 45 -0.50 0.27 -0.16
N GLU A 46 -0.39 -0.30 1.04
CA GLU A 46 0.73 -0.07 1.93
C GLU A 46 2.07 -0.42 1.26
N ALA A 47 3.13 0.23 1.69
CA ALA A 47 4.48 0.17 1.13
C ALA A 47 4.63 0.74 -0.29
N ALA A 48 3.58 1.29 -0.90
CA ALA A 48 3.74 2.06 -2.13
C ALA A 48 4.55 3.33 -1.88
N VAL A 49 5.44 3.65 -2.82
CA VAL A 49 6.20 4.91 -2.85
C VAL A 49 5.64 5.78 -3.96
N ILE A 50 5.30 7.02 -3.62
CA ILE A 50 4.64 7.98 -4.50
C ILE A 50 5.61 9.11 -4.83
N ALA A 51 5.71 9.48 -6.11
CA ALA A 51 6.59 10.57 -6.54
C ALA A 51 6.12 11.94 -6.01
N GLU A 52 7.06 12.86 -5.86
CA GLU A 52 6.81 14.20 -5.28
C GLU A 52 5.73 14.97 -6.03
N ASP A 53 5.79 15.02 -7.35
CA ASP A 53 4.82 15.69 -8.21
C ASP A 53 3.41 15.12 -8.06
N GLN A 54 3.29 13.82 -7.82
CA GLN A 54 2.02 13.16 -7.51
C GLN A 54 1.53 13.54 -6.12
N LEU A 55 2.42 13.57 -5.11
CA LEU A 55 2.06 14.02 -3.78
C LEU A 55 1.52 15.44 -3.79
N GLN A 56 2.14 16.32 -4.59
CA GLN A 56 1.67 17.70 -4.80
C GLN A 56 0.31 17.71 -5.50
N PHE A 57 0.17 16.99 -6.60
CA PHE A 57 -1.05 16.96 -7.40
C PHE A 57 -2.25 16.38 -6.65
N PHE A 58 -2.06 15.31 -5.90
CA PHE A 58 -3.12 14.63 -5.15
C PHE A 58 -3.38 15.21 -3.76
N GLY A 59 -2.61 16.22 -3.32
CA GLY A 59 -2.83 16.93 -2.06
C GLY A 59 -2.19 16.27 -0.83
N TYR A 60 -1.13 15.52 -1.03
CA TYR A 60 -0.33 14.88 0.03
C TYR A 60 1.03 15.53 0.24
N TRP A 61 1.15 16.81 -0.04
CA TRP A 61 2.38 17.58 0.08
C TRP A 61 2.28 18.66 1.16
N ASN A 62 3.37 18.88 1.89
CA ASN A 62 3.50 19.97 2.84
C ASN A 62 4.56 20.97 2.32
N GLU A 63 4.09 22.11 1.83
CA GLU A 63 4.95 23.16 1.27
C GLU A 63 5.92 23.74 2.29
N GLU A 64 5.48 23.94 3.55
CA GLU A 64 6.32 24.52 4.60
C GLU A 64 7.49 23.61 4.96
N GLN A 65 7.30 22.31 4.92
CA GLN A 65 8.32 21.31 5.24
C GLN A 65 9.07 20.80 4.01
N GLY A 66 8.59 21.09 2.80
CA GLY A 66 9.16 20.60 1.55
C GLY A 66 9.19 19.07 1.46
N LYS A 67 8.14 18.41 1.96
CA LYS A 67 8.03 16.94 1.95
C LYS A 67 6.59 16.45 1.89
N GLY A 68 6.41 15.18 1.57
CA GLY A 68 5.11 14.54 1.60
C GLY A 68 4.54 14.38 3.02
N LEU A 69 3.24 14.20 3.10
CA LEU A 69 2.48 13.98 4.35
C LEU A 69 2.41 12.50 4.75
N LEU A 70 3.00 11.61 3.97
CA LEU A 70 2.98 10.18 4.22
C LEU A 70 4.12 9.74 5.14
N ALA A 71 4.35 8.43 5.25
CA ALA A 71 5.42 7.87 6.07
C ALA A 71 6.79 7.95 5.35
N GLY A 72 7.86 7.68 6.10
CA GLY A 72 9.23 7.75 5.61
C GLY A 72 9.86 9.12 5.78
N SER A 73 11.18 9.22 5.58
CA SER A 73 11.92 10.48 5.74
C SER A 73 11.49 11.56 4.75
N LYS A 74 11.12 11.14 3.53
CA LYS A 74 10.59 12.04 2.47
C LYS A 74 9.07 12.26 2.57
N GLY A 75 8.36 11.49 3.42
CA GLY A 75 6.90 11.52 3.51
C GLY A 75 6.19 11.00 2.26
N ASP A 76 6.81 10.06 1.56
CA ASP A 76 6.40 9.54 0.25
C ASP A 76 5.89 8.10 0.26
N ARG A 77 5.96 7.43 1.42
CA ARG A 77 5.60 6.02 1.57
C ARG A 77 4.23 5.83 2.20
N VAL A 78 3.38 5.09 1.55
CA VAL A 78 2.07 4.69 2.07
C VAL A 78 2.24 3.71 3.22
N LYS A 79 1.59 3.98 4.34
CA LYS A 79 1.57 3.12 5.53
C LYS A 79 0.19 3.19 6.17
N ALA A 80 -0.23 2.10 6.80
CA ALA A 80 -1.45 2.13 7.62
C ALA A 80 -1.28 3.12 8.77
N VAL A 81 -2.26 3.98 8.92
CA VAL A 81 -2.31 5.00 9.99
C VAL A 81 -3.64 4.94 10.72
N LYS A 82 -3.64 5.30 11.99
CA LYS A 82 -4.87 5.41 12.77
C LYS A 82 -5.31 6.87 12.85
N LEU A 83 -6.48 7.17 12.28
CA LEU A 83 -7.04 8.52 12.23
C LEU A 83 -8.36 8.56 13.00
N ARG A 84 -8.39 9.33 14.09
CA ARG A 84 -9.58 9.45 14.97
C ARG A 84 -10.17 8.11 15.43
N GLY A 85 -9.31 7.10 15.65
CA GLY A 85 -9.72 5.79 16.10
C GLY A 85 -9.87 4.74 15.01
N GLU A 86 -10.10 5.16 13.75
CA GLU A 86 -10.22 4.26 12.60
C GLU A 86 -8.87 4.04 11.90
N VAL A 87 -8.64 2.82 11.43
CA VAL A 87 -7.43 2.47 10.69
C VAL A 87 -7.64 2.78 9.21
N SER A 88 -6.75 3.59 8.64
CA SER A 88 -6.67 3.85 7.20
C SER A 88 -5.54 3.01 6.61
N GLN A 89 -5.89 2.12 5.69
CA GLN A 89 -5.00 1.14 5.09
C GLN A 89 -4.83 1.47 3.60
N GLY A 90 -3.75 2.14 3.27
CA GLY A 90 -3.56 2.62 1.90
C GLY A 90 -4.21 3.98 1.62
N LEU A 91 -4.23 4.35 0.35
CA LEU A 91 -4.84 5.56 -0.18
C LEU A 91 -5.75 5.22 -1.36
N VAL A 92 -6.66 6.15 -1.67
CA VAL A 92 -7.50 6.07 -2.86
C VAL A 92 -7.31 7.32 -3.72
N PHE A 93 -7.05 7.12 -5.01
CA PHE A 93 -6.96 8.19 -5.99
C PHE A 93 -8.14 8.11 -6.96
N PRO A 94 -8.93 9.20 -7.13
CA PRO A 94 -10.03 9.20 -8.09
C PRO A 94 -9.51 8.99 -9.52
N VAL A 95 -10.15 8.12 -10.29
CA VAL A 95 -9.69 7.80 -11.65
C VAL A 95 -9.71 9.01 -12.58
N ASN A 96 -10.66 9.93 -12.42
CA ASN A 96 -10.71 11.17 -13.18
C ASN A 96 -9.50 12.08 -12.88
N LYS A 97 -9.05 12.16 -11.62
CA LYS A 97 -7.83 12.91 -11.28
C LYS A 97 -6.57 12.23 -11.84
N ILE A 98 -6.54 10.89 -11.87
CA ILE A 98 -5.44 10.15 -12.52
C ILE A 98 -5.40 10.50 -14.02
N ALA A 99 -6.54 10.48 -14.71
CA ALA A 99 -6.63 10.87 -16.10
C ALA A 99 -6.12 12.30 -16.34
N MET A 100 -6.48 13.24 -15.48
CA MET A 100 -6.00 14.63 -15.53
C MET A 100 -4.48 14.72 -15.29
N TYR A 101 -3.96 14.01 -14.31
CA TYR A 101 -2.52 13.96 -14.02
C TYR A 101 -1.72 13.44 -15.21
N LEU A 102 -2.24 12.43 -15.91
CA LEU A 102 -1.63 11.86 -17.11
C LEU A 102 -1.78 12.75 -18.37
N GLY A 103 -2.43 13.90 -18.26
CA GLY A 103 -2.75 14.75 -19.42
C GLY A 103 -3.75 14.13 -20.41
N GLN A 104 -4.54 13.17 -19.96
CA GLN A 104 -5.52 12.41 -20.74
C GLN A 104 -6.92 12.50 -20.10
N PRO A 105 -7.54 13.68 -20.02
CA PRO A 105 -8.78 13.89 -19.24
C PRO A 105 -9.95 13.00 -19.68
N ASP A 106 -9.96 12.57 -20.94
CA ASP A 106 -11.01 11.70 -21.49
C ASP A 106 -10.70 10.20 -21.35
N ARG A 107 -9.60 9.87 -20.67
CA ARG A 107 -9.23 8.47 -20.45
C ARG A 107 -10.17 7.82 -19.47
N GLU A 108 -10.75 6.71 -19.89
CA GLU A 108 -11.56 5.84 -19.04
C GLU A 108 -10.72 4.71 -18.45
N PHE A 109 -11.10 4.29 -17.25
CA PHE A 109 -10.51 3.16 -16.55
C PHE A 109 -11.60 2.15 -16.19
N ALA A 110 -11.30 0.88 -16.39
CA ALA A 110 -12.17 -0.22 -16.01
C ALA A 110 -11.79 -0.80 -14.63
N VAL A 111 -12.76 -1.42 -13.98
CA VAL A 111 -12.50 -2.20 -12.74
C VAL A 111 -11.47 -3.28 -13.04
N GLY A 112 -10.43 -3.35 -12.20
CA GLY A 112 -9.34 -4.30 -12.35
C GLY A 112 -8.11 -3.78 -13.09
N ASP A 113 -8.19 -2.61 -13.74
CA ASP A 113 -7.03 -1.97 -14.37
C ASP A 113 -5.94 -1.72 -13.31
N ASP A 114 -4.69 -1.94 -13.68
CA ASP A 114 -3.55 -1.64 -12.82
C ASP A 114 -2.87 -0.35 -13.28
N VAL A 115 -2.94 0.66 -12.45
CA VAL A 115 -2.34 1.98 -12.75
C VAL A 115 -0.95 2.19 -12.16
N ALA A 116 -0.37 1.18 -11.46
CA ALA A 116 0.94 1.31 -10.83
C ALA A 116 2.02 1.71 -11.84
N GLY A 117 2.07 1.03 -12.99
CA GLY A 117 3.03 1.33 -14.06
C GLY A 117 2.80 2.70 -14.69
N LEU A 118 1.54 3.12 -14.86
CA LEU A 118 1.19 4.44 -15.42
C LEU A 118 1.61 5.59 -14.49
N LEU A 119 1.52 5.37 -13.19
CA LEU A 119 1.90 6.34 -12.16
C LEU A 119 3.35 6.19 -11.71
N GLY A 120 4.09 5.18 -12.18
CA GLY A 120 5.45 4.91 -11.71
C GLY A 120 5.52 4.58 -10.22
N ILE A 121 4.43 4.07 -9.64
CA ILE A 121 4.37 3.68 -8.22
C ILE A 121 5.12 2.37 -8.05
N VAL A 122 6.09 2.37 -7.14
CA VAL A 122 6.92 1.20 -6.81
C VAL A 122 6.68 0.76 -5.37
N LYS A 123 6.96 -0.50 -5.06
CA LYS A 123 6.96 -1.00 -3.69
C LYS A 123 8.23 -0.57 -2.99
N TYR A 124 8.12 -0.08 -1.75
CA TYR A 124 9.27 0.23 -0.91
C TYR A 124 10.02 -1.05 -0.54
N GLU A 125 11.30 -1.05 -0.84
CA GLU A 125 12.23 -2.08 -0.40
C GLU A 125 13.18 -1.46 0.65
N PRO A 126 13.21 -1.99 1.89
CA PRO A 126 14.12 -1.48 2.89
C PRO A 126 15.58 -1.74 2.45
N PRO A 127 16.48 -0.75 2.65
CA PRO A 127 17.89 -0.95 2.33
C PRO A 127 18.49 -2.10 3.16
N ILE A 128 19.35 -2.91 2.54
CA ILE A 128 20.06 -3.97 3.24
C ILE A 128 20.99 -3.34 4.27
N PRO A 129 20.93 -3.72 5.56
CA PRO A 129 21.82 -3.19 6.56
C PRO A 129 23.28 -3.46 6.21
N VAL A 130 24.16 -2.46 6.35
CA VAL A 130 25.59 -2.55 6.01
C VAL A 130 26.28 -3.74 6.69
N GLY A 131 25.85 -4.12 7.89
CA GLY A 131 26.38 -5.30 8.61
C GLY A 131 25.99 -6.65 8.01
N MET A 132 25.08 -6.67 7.02
CA MET A 132 24.65 -7.86 6.27
C MET A 132 25.15 -7.84 4.81
N ALA A 133 25.99 -6.86 4.44
CA ALA A 133 26.57 -6.73 3.11
C ALA A 133 27.64 -7.80 2.88
N GLY A 134 27.21 -9.04 2.67
CA GLY A 134 28.00 -10.09 2.01
C GLY A 134 27.64 -10.14 0.53
N GLU A 135 27.98 -11.24 -0.13
CA GLU A 135 27.44 -11.51 -1.47
C GLU A 135 25.92 -11.74 -1.34
N VAL A 136 25.13 -10.76 -1.79
CA VAL A 136 23.67 -10.81 -1.75
C VAL A 136 23.18 -11.00 -3.17
N TYR A 137 22.45 -12.07 -3.40
CA TYR A 137 21.80 -12.35 -4.67
C TYR A 137 20.29 -12.19 -4.50
N ASN A 138 19.65 -11.47 -5.41
CA ASN A 138 18.19 -11.45 -5.48
C ASN A 138 17.71 -12.76 -6.12
N ALA A 139 17.21 -13.68 -5.30
CA ALA A 139 16.70 -14.96 -5.76
C ALA A 139 15.39 -14.86 -6.54
N GLY A 140 14.77 -13.67 -6.57
CA GLY A 140 13.45 -13.45 -7.14
C GLY A 140 12.30 -13.99 -6.27
N SER A 141 11.13 -13.42 -6.43
CA SER A 141 9.94 -13.77 -5.64
C SER A 141 9.43 -15.21 -5.89
N SER A 142 9.85 -15.86 -6.98
CA SER A 142 9.50 -17.24 -7.30
C SER A 142 10.27 -18.27 -6.48
N LEU A 143 11.38 -17.89 -5.86
CA LEU A 143 12.27 -18.76 -5.09
C LEU A 143 12.23 -18.49 -3.59
N THR A 144 11.58 -17.40 -3.17
CA THR A 144 11.44 -17.02 -1.77
C THR A 144 9.95 -17.05 -1.38
N VAL A 145 9.68 -17.58 -0.20
CA VAL A 145 8.34 -17.49 0.38
C VAL A 145 8.31 -16.19 1.19
N ASP A 146 7.58 -15.21 0.67
CA ASP A 146 7.39 -13.93 1.34
C ASP A 146 6.17 -14.05 2.27
N TYR A 147 6.42 -14.04 3.59
CA TYR A 147 5.39 -14.04 4.60
C TYR A 147 5.23 -12.60 5.13
N ASP A 148 4.22 -11.92 4.68
CA ASP A 148 3.80 -10.67 5.29
C ASP A 148 2.75 -10.97 6.37
N ILE A 149 3.21 -11.07 7.62
CA ILE A 149 2.33 -11.31 8.77
C ILE A 149 1.79 -9.97 9.23
N GLU A 150 0.54 -9.73 8.92
CA GLU A 150 -0.16 -8.52 9.32
C GLU A 150 -0.41 -8.47 10.83
N ASN A 151 -0.45 -7.25 11.36
CA ASN A 151 -0.78 -7.05 12.76
C ASN A 151 -2.31 -7.11 12.96
N LEU A 152 -2.80 -8.09 13.72
CA LEU A 152 -4.22 -8.30 13.99
C LEU A 152 -4.93 -7.04 14.53
N LYS A 153 -4.22 -6.15 15.22
CA LYS A 153 -4.80 -4.87 15.70
C LYS A 153 -5.24 -3.94 14.57
N LYS A 154 -4.76 -4.18 13.35
CA LYS A 154 -5.21 -3.44 12.15
C LYS A 154 -6.56 -3.95 11.64
N TYR A 155 -6.93 -5.15 12.02
CA TYR A 155 -8.11 -5.88 11.52
C TYR A 155 -9.00 -6.36 12.68
N PRO A 156 -9.62 -5.45 13.45
CA PRO A 156 -10.35 -5.81 14.66
C PRO A 156 -11.54 -6.76 14.40
N ASP A 157 -12.08 -6.72 13.19
CA ASP A 157 -13.29 -7.46 12.81
C ASP A 157 -12.99 -8.70 11.93
N VAL A 158 -11.69 -9.08 11.78
CA VAL A 158 -11.30 -10.19 10.90
C VAL A 158 -11.66 -11.55 11.50
N LEU A 159 -11.72 -11.65 12.82
CA LEU A 159 -12.12 -12.88 13.51
C LEU A 159 -13.57 -12.75 13.99
N GLN A 160 -14.36 -13.76 13.76
CA GLN A 160 -15.76 -13.82 14.18
C GLN A 160 -15.94 -14.84 15.32
N GLU A 161 -16.96 -14.62 16.16
CA GLU A 161 -17.27 -15.54 17.24
C GLU A 161 -17.64 -16.91 16.69
N GLY A 162 -16.95 -17.97 17.20
CA GLY A 162 -17.15 -19.34 16.75
C GLY A 162 -16.21 -19.82 15.68
N GLU A 163 -15.34 -18.98 15.14
CA GLU A 163 -14.28 -19.41 14.21
C GLU A 163 -13.18 -20.17 14.95
N GLU A 164 -12.70 -21.25 14.30
CA GLU A 164 -11.52 -21.97 14.77
C GLU A 164 -10.26 -21.20 14.40
N VAL A 165 -9.45 -20.86 15.40
CA VAL A 165 -8.20 -20.10 15.22
C VAL A 165 -7.01 -20.85 15.78
N ILE A 166 -5.86 -20.71 15.15
CA ILE A 166 -4.59 -21.27 15.59
C ILE A 166 -3.72 -20.15 16.15
N PHE A 167 -3.35 -20.24 17.43
CA PHE A 167 -2.40 -19.32 18.03
C PHE A 167 -1.00 -19.93 18.01
N THR A 168 -0.04 -19.16 17.50
CA THR A 168 1.38 -19.54 17.52
C THR A 168 2.20 -18.47 18.21
N GLU A 169 3.26 -18.87 18.89
CA GLU A 169 4.21 -17.94 19.49
C GLU A 169 5.15 -17.39 18.43
N LYS A 170 5.30 -16.05 18.36
CA LYS A 170 6.33 -15.42 17.54
C LYS A 170 7.60 -15.27 18.36
N LEU A 171 8.61 -16.04 18.03
CA LEU A 171 9.94 -15.90 18.63
C LEU A 171 10.66 -14.66 18.07
N HIS A 172 11.37 -13.94 18.92
CA HIS A 172 12.29 -12.90 18.51
C HIS A 172 13.51 -13.54 17.83
N GLY A 173 13.86 -13.05 16.63
CA GLY A 173 15.00 -13.57 15.90
C GLY A 173 15.04 -13.03 14.47
N THR A 174 16.06 -13.45 13.74
CA THR A 174 16.18 -13.20 12.31
C THR A 174 15.36 -14.23 11.54
N SER A 175 14.60 -13.81 10.56
CA SER A 175 13.95 -14.73 9.63
C SER A 175 15.02 -15.51 8.85
N PHE A 176 14.94 -16.82 8.89
CA PHE A 176 15.85 -17.69 8.18
C PHE A 176 15.05 -18.69 7.36
N GLN A 177 15.36 -18.77 6.09
CA GLN A 177 14.73 -19.76 5.18
C GLN A 177 15.82 -20.62 4.55
N ILE A 178 15.58 -21.91 4.51
CA ILE A 178 16.42 -22.87 3.81
C ILE A 178 15.54 -23.65 2.82
N GLY A 179 16.01 -23.78 1.58
CA GLY A 179 15.28 -24.48 0.55
C GLY A 179 16.22 -25.25 -0.37
N LEU A 180 15.75 -26.36 -0.91
CA LEU A 180 16.39 -27.08 -1.98
C LEU A 180 15.87 -26.52 -3.32
N LEU A 181 16.74 -25.93 -4.11
CA LEU A 181 16.39 -25.36 -5.41
C LEU A 181 16.84 -26.31 -6.55
N PRO A 182 16.14 -26.29 -7.70
CA PRO A 182 16.60 -27.02 -8.89
C PRO A 182 17.99 -26.55 -9.32
N ALA A 183 18.77 -27.44 -9.88
CA ALA A 183 20.22 -27.34 -10.10
C ALA A 183 20.74 -26.18 -10.97
N THR A 184 19.90 -25.29 -11.49
CA THR A 184 20.35 -24.07 -12.19
C THR A 184 19.38 -22.91 -12.07
N PRO A 185 19.30 -22.23 -10.93
CA PRO A 185 18.80 -20.86 -10.94
C PRO A 185 19.86 -19.98 -11.61
N LYS A 186 19.54 -19.33 -12.73
CA LYS A 186 20.35 -18.22 -13.24
C LYS A 186 20.10 -17.04 -12.30
N PHE A 187 21.01 -16.82 -11.37
CA PHE A 187 21.04 -15.59 -10.59
C PHE A 187 21.47 -14.46 -11.52
N SER A 188 20.65 -13.44 -11.67
CA SER A 188 21.10 -12.22 -12.30
C SER A 188 21.97 -11.47 -11.29
N HIS A 189 23.22 -11.23 -11.65
CA HIS A 189 24.00 -10.17 -11.03
C HIS A 189 23.34 -8.86 -11.48
N ASP A 190 22.64 -8.18 -10.60
CA ASP A 190 22.34 -6.78 -10.80
C ASP A 190 23.63 -6.03 -10.51
N ASP A 191 24.31 -5.61 -11.58
CA ASP A 191 25.43 -4.68 -11.51
C ASP A 191 24.91 -3.38 -10.88
N HIS A 192 25.59 -2.94 -9.84
CA HIS A 192 25.35 -1.69 -9.09
C HIS A 192 25.64 -0.45 -9.93
#